data_f65e2c25456d94e79e1384901e91e957
#
_entry.id   f65e2c25456d94e79e1384901e91e957
#
_cell.length_a   1.000
_cell.length_b   1.000
_cell.length_c   1.000
_cell.angle_alpha   90.00
_cell.angle_beta   90.00
_cell.angle_gamma   90.00
#
_symmetry.space_group_name_H-M   'P 1'
#
loop_
_entity.id
_entity.type
_entity.pdbx_description
1 polymer ?
#
loop_
_entity_poly.entity_id
_entity_poly.type
_entity_poly.pdbx_seq_one_letter_code
_entity_poly.pdbx_strand_id
1 'polypeptide(L)'
;MIQMSNRLGMIALLVALVAPMAPVAAAEAKTPPLLVRLASIETLTRQFFLLAEKVNRKAEAEQLKNALQSVTGPGGIQGFDPSKPIGIYGSIGPNGLDSTGVILVPASDETAMLAALKKLAGVIGGNLVEAKGKGLHTLNLDQSPFPIFLRFTKGYCWATLKDEAPLADSALPDPAKLLQAPAGSVARLHFDLAAVPENLRITAVEALKQSIAMAREKAPADETPAAKTFRLQMSDMMEGGMIQFLKEGGALDLEMGLDEKTEDLRLEARMETIENSSLGKAMEAMGSGPSIGRAVAGYGKTLSLSSYVMLPPDLRKAFVGVLEEGFAKAKNSDAGESEKKMIAEVIDAIMPTLKSGVFDSGVALIPSKKEGLHTAALAFRVKDGAKVEGVIRAAVKQLGEKLEGKLKLDVATYAGVKVHEISGNDSKAREMLGDGPAFLAVRNDMVLITAGPEALALLKDMASVAPVTGSMMQAELGLASIVKLGDSNVPKELVRKASAKAFGDKAGIDRARIEVTSGKGIGLKVTANLAILEFLTMLDPNQR
;
A
#
# COMPACT_ATOMS: atom_id res chain seq x y z
N MET A 1 17.65 -26.16 -22.68
CA MET A 1 18.24 -26.75 -21.46
C MET A 1 18.77 -25.74 -20.45
N ILE A 2 18.95 -24.47 -20.80
CA ILE A 2 19.55 -23.42 -19.91
C ILE A 2 18.49 -22.66 -19.06
N GLN A 3 17.19 -22.79 -19.34
CA GLN A 3 16.15 -22.07 -18.60
C GLN A 3 15.55 -22.82 -17.38
N MET A 4 15.89 -24.09 -17.17
CA MET A 4 15.41 -24.84 -15.98
C MET A 4 16.26 -24.64 -14.73
N SER A 5 17.50 -24.19 -14.85
CA SER A 5 18.43 -24.00 -13.72
C SER A 5 18.03 -22.83 -12.81
N ASN A 6 17.37 -21.78 -13.34
CA ASN A 6 16.97 -20.61 -12.54
C ASN A 6 15.68 -20.82 -11.70
N ARG A 7 14.92 -21.89 -11.92
CA ARG A 7 13.67 -22.15 -11.18
C ARG A 7 13.88 -23.01 -9.92
N LEU A 8 14.92 -23.82 -9.88
CA LEU A 8 15.36 -24.52 -8.67
C LEU A 8 16.01 -23.55 -7.65
N GLY A 9 16.58 -22.45 -8.10
CA GLY A 9 17.13 -21.40 -7.26
C GLY A 9 16.10 -20.71 -6.35
N MET A 10 14.81 -20.67 -6.74
CA MET A 10 13.77 -20.02 -5.94
C MET A 10 13.28 -20.91 -4.79
N ILE A 11 13.36 -22.24 -4.91
CA ILE A 11 13.08 -23.17 -3.80
C ILE A 11 14.27 -23.21 -2.85
N ALA A 12 15.49 -23.14 -3.37
CA ALA A 12 16.71 -23.04 -2.56
C ALA A 12 16.81 -21.70 -1.82
N LEU A 13 16.28 -20.60 -2.37
CA LEU A 13 16.25 -19.28 -1.71
C LEU A 13 15.26 -19.26 -0.52
N LEU A 14 14.15 -20.00 -0.58
CA LEU A 14 13.24 -20.18 0.56
C LEU A 14 13.85 -21.02 1.69
N VAL A 15 14.77 -21.93 1.37
CA VAL A 15 15.49 -22.76 2.37
C VAL A 15 16.70 -22.00 2.94
N ALA A 16 17.33 -21.10 2.18
CA ALA A 16 18.49 -20.33 2.62
C ALA A 16 18.17 -19.21 3.65
N LEU A 17 16.88 -18.84 3.81
CA LEU A 17 16.44 -17.86 4.81
C LEU A 17 16.31 -18.44 6.23
N VAL A 18 16.50 -19.74 6.39
CA VAL A 18 16.41 -20.45 7.70
C VAL A 18 17.80 -20.86 8.17
N ALA A 19 18.60 -19.94 8.63
CA ALA A 19 19.91 -20.21 9.24
C ALA A 19 19.75 -20.51 10.76
N PRO A 20 20.68 -21.23 11.39
CA PRO A 20 20.45 -22.17 12.52
C PRO A 20 20.57 -21.58 13.93
N MET A 21 19.89 -22.19 14.94
CA MET A 21 19.90 -21.69 16.33
C MET A 21 19.43 -22.61 17.47
N ALA A 22 19.75 -22.23 18.71
CA ALA A 22 19.55 -22.97 19.96
C ALA A 22 18.18 -22.73 20.67
N PRO A 23 17.69 -23.63 21.55
CA PRO A 23 16.30 -23.66 22.00
C PRO A 23 15.97 -22.65 23.09
N VAL A 24 14.76 -22.11 23.05
CA VAL A 24 14.13 -21.29 24.09
C VAL A 24 12.94 -22.02 24.68
N ALA A 25 12.82 -21.99 26.00
CA ALA A 25 11.76 -22.63 26.78
C ALA A 25 10.37 -22.08 26.47
N ALA A 26 9.37 -22.97 26.49
CA ALA A 26 7.98 -22.65 26.20
C ALA A 26 7.40 -21.65 27.22
N ALA A 27 7.08 -20.46 26.75
CA ALA A 27 6.17 -19.51 27.39
C ALA A 27 4.84 -19.48 26.63
N GLU A 28 3.76 -19.05 27.30
CA GLU A 28 2.39 -18.95 26.74
C GLU A 28 2.38 -18.52 25.28
N ALA A 29 1.52 -19.14 24.48
CA ALA A 29 1.51 -19.08 23.01
C ALA A 29 1.43 -17.66 22.44
N LYS A 30 2.52 -16.91 22.52
CA LYS A 30 2.72 -15.68 21.75
C LYS A 30 2.94 -16.05 20.28
N THR A 31 2.44 -15.23 19.39
CA THR A 31 2.74 -15.33 17.95
C THR A 31 4.27 -15.39 17.79
N PRO A 32 4.82 -16.37 17.05
CA PRO A 32 6.26 -16.42 16.80
C PRO A 32 6.76 -15.12 16.16
N PRO A 33 7.98 -14.67 16.47
CA PRO A 33 8.53 -13.44 15.88
C PRO A 33 8.59 -13.42 14.37
N LEU A 34 8.69 -14.59 13.74
CA LEU A 34 8.51 -14.77 12.31
C LEU A 34 7.41 -15.81 12.08
N LEU A 35 6.40 -15.47 11.31
CA LEU A 35 5.38 -16.39 10.84
C LEU A 35 5.02 -16.07 9.39
N VAL A 36 5.21 -17.05 8.52
CA VAL A 36 4.70 -17.04 7.15
C VAL A 36 3.63 -18.12 7.03
N ARG A 37 2.48 -17.75 6.50
CA ARG A 37 1.40 -18.68 6.18
C ARG A 37 1.04 -18.53 4.72
N LEU A 38 0.89 -19.66 4.04
CA LEU A 38 0.27 -19.76 2.72
C LEU A 38 -1.04 -20.55 2.86
N ALA A 39 -2.04 -20.18 2.10
CA ALA A 39 -3.27 -20.96 2.00
C ALA A 39 -2.96 -22.39 1.51
N SER A 40 -3.92 -23.29 1.61
CA SER A 40 -3.80 -24.64 1.08
C SER A 40 -3.55 -24.62 -0.43
N ILE A 41 -2.82 -25.63 -0.94
CA ILE A 41 -2.54 -25.76 -2.38
C ILE A 41 -3.84 -25.82 -3.18
N GLU A 42 -4.86 -26.46 -2.64
CA GLU A 42 -6.20 -26.49 -3.23
C GLU A 42 -6.79 -25.07 -3.39
N THR A 43 -6.74 -24.25 -2.33
CA THR A 43 -7.20 -22.86 -2.37
C THR A 43 -6.37 -22.02 -3.33
N LEU A 44 -5.02 -22.12 -3.25
CA LEU A 44 -4.13 -21.39 -4.16
C LEU A 44 -4.38 -21.73 -5.62
N THR A 45 -4.58 -23.01 -5.93
CA THR A 45 -4.87 -23.48 -7.28
C THR A 45 -6.20 -22.92 -7.78
N ARG A 46 -7.26 -23.03 -6.98
CA ARG A 46 -8.59 -22.51 -7.31
C ARG A 46 -8.56 -21.00 -7.57
N GLN A 47 -7.90 -20.24 -6.71
CA GLN A 47 -7.77 -18.79 -6.85
C GLN A 47 -6.90 -18.39 -8.03
N PHE A 48 -5.84 -19.15 -8.32
CA PHE A 48 -5.02 -18.95 -9.51
C PHE A 48 -5.83 -19.14 -10.81
N PHE A 49 -6.67 -20.17 -10.87
CA PHE A 49 -7.56 -20.38 -12.03
C PHE A 49 -8.59 -19.27 -12.17
N LEU A 50 -9.16 -18.79 -11.07
CA LEU A 50 -10.09 -17.66 -11.07
C LEU A 50 -9.40 -16.40 -11.64
N LEU A 51 -8.20 -16.09 -11.18
CA LEU A 51 -7.39 -14.96 -11.69
C LEU A 51 -7.07 -15.14 -13.18
N ALA A 52 -6.61 -16.33 -13.58
CA ALA A 52 -6.25 -16.61 -14.97
C ALA A 52 -7.45 -16.49 -15.92
N GLU A 53 -8.64 -16.86 -15.47
CA GLU A 53 -9.89 -16.66 -16.22
C GLU A 53 -10.19 -15.18 -16.43
N LYS A 54 -10.07 -14.35 -15.36
CA LYS A 54 -10.32 -12.90 -15.43
C LYS A 54 -9.34 -12.15 -16.34
N VAL A 55 -8.11 -12.62 -16.46
CA VAL A 55 -7.10 -12.03 -17.36
C VAL A 55 -7.00 -12.74 -18.72
N ASN A 56 -7.99 -13.56 -19.06
CA ASN A 56 -8.07 -14.31 -20.34
C ASN A 56 -6.85 -15.21 -20.61
N ARG A 57 -6.28 -15.82 -19.55
CA ARG A 57 -5.10 -16.72 -19.60
C ARG A 57 -5.41 -18.13 -19.08
N LYS A 58 -6.63 -18.59 -19.30
CA LYS A 58 -7.06 -19.93 -18.84
C LYS A 58 -6.25 -21.06 -19.49
N ALA A 59 -5.88 -20.91 -20.76
CA ALA A 59 -5.08 -21.90 -21.47
C ALA A 59 -3.69 -22.09 -20.86
N GLU A 60 -3.01 -20.98 -20.50
CA GLU A 60 -1.70 -21.04 -19.85
C GLU A 60 -1.80 -21.61 -18.43
N ALA A 61 -2.89 -21.32 -17.71
CA ALA A 61 -3.15 -21.92 -16.40
C ALA A 61 -3.33 -23.44 -16.49
N GLU A 62 -4.08 -23.95 -17.48
CA GLU A 62 -4.23 -25.38 -17.72
C GLU A 62 -2.89 -26.02 -18.14
N GLN A 63 -2.07 -25.36 -18.95
CA GLN A 63 -0.73 -25.84 -19.29
C GLN A 63 0.15 -25.96 -18.03
N LEU A 64 0.13 -24.97 -17.14
CA LEU A 64 0.88 -25.01 -15.88
C LEU A 64 0.39 -26.15 -14.97
N LYS A 65 -0.92 -26.35 -14.86
CA LYS A 65 -1.50 -27.47 -14.12
C LYS A 65 -1.02 -28.81 -14.66
N ASN A 66 -1.09 -28.99 -15.98
CA ASN A 66 -0.63 -30.22 -16.63
C ASN A 66 0.88 -30.45 -16.43
N ALA A 67 1.70 -29.39 -16.49
CA ALA A 67 3.12 -29.45 -16.19
C ALA A 67 3.39 -29.84 -14.74
N LEU A 68 2.66 -29.28 -13.78
CA LEU A 68 2.75 -29.69 -12.37
C LEU A 68 2.34 -31.16 -12.18
N GLN A 69 1.24 -31.59 -12.78
CA GLN A 69 0.78 -32.99 -12.72
C GLN A 69 1.78 -33.97 -13.35
N SER A 70 2.51 -33.55 -14.39
CA SER A 70 3.55 -34.39 -14.99
C SER A 70 4.73 -34.66 -14.05
N VAL A 71 4.99 -33.73 -13.12
CA VAL A 71 6.07 -33.86 -12.12
C VAL A 71 5.61 -34.59 -10.86
N THR A 72 4.39 -34.30 -10.40
CA THR A 72 3.85 -34.82 -9.12
C THR A 72 2.99 -36.07 -9.29
N GLY A 73 2.63 -36.42 -10.53
CA GLY A 73 1.65 -37.44 -10.85
C GLY A 73 0.19 -36.94 -10.79
N PRO A 74 -0.76 -37.69 -11.32
CA PRO A 74 -2.17 -37.29 -11.37
C PRO A 74 -2.82 -37.15 -9.97
N GLY A 75 -2.28 -37.81 -8.96
CA GLY A 75 -2.74 -37.73 -7.58
C GLY A 75 -2.00 -36.68 -6.74
N GLY A 76 -1.11 -35.89 -7.35
CA GLY A 76 -0.25 -34.96 -6.60
C GLY A 76 0.89 -35.63 -5.84
N ILE A 77 1.50 -34.93 -4.89
CA ILE A 77 2.57 -35.48 -4.05
C ILE A 77 1.95 -36.47 -3.05
N GLN A 78 2.36 -37.72 -3.12
CA GLN A 78 1.85 -38.76 -2.23
C GLN A 78 2.12 -38.43 -0.75
N GLY A 79 1.11 -38.62 0.09
CA GLY A 79 1.16 -38.30 1.52
C GLY A 79 1.00 -36.83 1.88
N PHE A 80 0.92 -35.94 0.91
CA PHE A 80 0.63 -34.50 1.14
C PHE A 80 -0.88 -34.26 1.26
N ASP A 81 -1.28 -33.35 2.19
CA ASP A 81 -2.67 -32.92 2.35
C ASP A 81 -2.87 -31.55 1.68
N PRO A 82 -3.44 -31.49 0.46
CA PRO A 82 -3.59 -30.23 -0.27
C PRO A 82 -4.65 -29.30 0.31
N SER A 83 -5.47 -29.78 1.25
CA SER A 83 -6.56 -28.99 1.87
C SER A 83 -6.12 -28.12 3.04
N LYS A 84 -4.94 -28.35 3.58
CA LYS A 84 -4.40 -27.61 4.74
C LYS A 84 -3.38 -26.55 4.35
N PRO A 85 -3.26 -25.45 5.13
CA PRO A 85 -2.29 -24.39 4.89
C PRO A 85 -0.85 -24.85 5.14
N ILE A 86 0.11 -24.20 4.48
CA ILE A 86 1.56 -24.37 4.70
C ILE A 86 2.01 -23.24 5.62
N GLY A 87 2.97 -23.52 6.52
CA GLY A 87 3.52 -22.55 7.44
C GLY A 87 5.03 -22.57 7.54
N ILE A 88 5.59 -21.43 7.90
CA ILE A 88 6.98 -21.28 8.36
C ILE A 88 6.92 -20.38 9.58
N TYR A 89 7.54 -20.80 10.67
CA TYR A 89 7.71 -19.94 11.84
C TYR A 89 9.11 -20.04 12.42
N GLY A 90 9.49 -19.03 13.18
CA GLY A 90 10.81 -19.02 13.77
C GLY A 90 11.07 -17.82 14.68
N SER A 91 12.27 -17.79 15.21
CA SER A 91 12.79 -16.69 16.02
C SER A 91 14.20 -16.33 15.61
N ILE A 92 14.60 -15.10 15.83
CA ILE A 92 15.95 -14.60 15.56
C ILE A 92 16.72 -14.57 16.90
N GLY A 93 17.82 -15.25 17.01
CA GLY A 93 18.63 -15.27 18.23
C GLY A 93 19.74 -14.24 18.22
N PRO A 94 20.49 -14.15 19.35
CA PRO A 94 21.42 -13.06 19.60
C PRO A 94 22.51 -12.86 18.54
N ASN A 95 22.97 -13.94 17.93
CA ASN A 95 24.10 -13.88 16.99
C ASN A 95 23.67 -14.01 15.52
N GLY A 96 22.34 -13.98 15.23
CA GLY A 96 21.86 -14.33 13.89
C GLY A 96 22.04 -15.81 13.56
N LEU A 97 23.14 -16.44 13.91
CA LEU A 97 23.40 -17.86 13.70
C LEU A 97 22.64 -18.82 14.66
N ASP A 98 22.06 -18.31 15.72
CA ASP A 98 21.27 -19.03 16.71
C ASP A 98 19.74 -18.94 16.46
N SER A 99 19.14 -18.49 15.29
CA SER A 99 17.72 -18.38 14.96
C SER A 99 17.11 -19.76 14.74
N THR A 100 15.89 -19.98 15.11
CA THR A 100 15.16 -21.21 14.84
C THR A 100 14.16 -21.00 13.73
N GLY A 101 14.09 -21.95 12.82
CA GLY A 101 13.10 -21.97 11.77
C GLY A 101 12.48 -23.34 11.65
N VAL A 102 11.15 -23.37 11.60
CA VAL A 102 10.39 -24.61 11.41
C VAL A 102 9.40 -24.41 10.26
N ILE A 103 9.44 -25.33 9.31
CA ILE A 103 8.51 -25.40 8.18
C ILE A 103 7.45 -26.45 8.52
N LEU A 104 6.20 -26.12 8.28
CA LEU A 104 5.04 -27.01 8.39
C LEU A 104 4.51 -27.33 7.00
N VAL A 105 4.68 -28.58 6.60
CA VAL A 105 4.12 -29.12 5.36
C VAL A 105 2.97 -30.06 5.70
N PRO A 106 1.74 -29.82 5.22
CA PRO A 106 0.60 -30.68 5.52
C PRO A 106 0.86 -32.13 5.10
N ALA A 107 0.58 -33.08 5.99
CA ALA A 107 0.75 -34.51 5.73
C ALA A 107 -0.54 -35.26 6.04
N SER A 108 -1.03 -36.05 5.08
CA SER A 108 -2.16 -36.98 5.22
C SER A 108 -1.70 -38.41 5.52
N ASP A 109 -0.53 -38.80 5.01
CA ASP A 109 0.07 -40.12 5.20
C ASP A 109 1.59 -39.98 5.32
N GLU A 110 2.11 -40.30 6.51
CA GLU A 110 3.54 -40.24 6.83
C GLU A 110 4.35 -41.19 5.95
N THR A 111 3.89 -42.44 5.79
CA THR A 111 4.62 -43.47 5.05
C THR A 111 4.78 -43.10 3.58
N ALA A 112 3.69 -42.64 2.96
CA ALA A 112 3.70 -42.22 1.57
C ALA A 112 4.57 -40.95 1.39
N MET A 113 4.50 -40.00 2.31
CA MET A 113 5.30 -38.78 2.25
C MET A 113 6.79 -39.05 2.45
N LEU A 114 7.16 -39.94 3.37
CA LEU A 114 8.55 -40.38 3.55
C LEU A 114 9.10 -41.06 2.30
N ALA A 115 8.30 -41.92 1.65
CA ALA A 115 8.70 -42.55 0.40
C ALA A 115 8.94 -41.52 -0.71
N ALA A 116 8.06 -40.51 -0.83
CA ALA A 116 8.22 -39.42 -1.77
C ALA A 116 9.48 -38.57 -1.47
N LEU A 117 9.71 -38.23 -0.20
CA LEU A 117 10.91 -37.50 0.23
C LEU A 117 12.19 -38.29 -0.02
N LYS A 118 12.18 -39.60 0.23
CA LYS A 118 13.33 -40.49 -0.05
C LYS A 118 13.67 -40.52 -1.53
N LYS A 119 12.64 -40.62 -2.39
CA LYS A 119 12.82 -40.56 -3.85
C LYS A 119 13.39 -39.22 -4.30
N LEU A 120 12.86 -38.11 -3.77
CA LEU A 120 13.34 -36.76 -4.07
C LEU A 120 14.79 -36.57 -3.60
N ALA A 121 15.14 -36.99 -2.38
CA ALA A 121 16.50 -36.96 -1.84
C ALA A 121 17.49 -37.67 -2.78
N GLY A 122 17.14 -38.87 -3.26
CA GLY A 122 17.98 -39.58 -4.22
C GLY A 122 18.21 -38.87 -5.55
N VAL A 123 17.26 -38.02 -5.98
CA VAL A 123 17.38 -37.23 -7.23
C VAL A 123 18.28 -36.01 -7.05
N ILE A 124 18.25 -35.38 -5.86
CA ILE A 124 19.00 -34.14 -5.58
C ILE A 124 20.35 -34.40 -4.88
N GLY A 125 20.79 -35.63 -4.74
CA GLY A 125 21.99 -36.01 -4.04
C GLY A 125 21.82 -35.92 -2.52
N GLY A 126 21.14 -36.90 -1.95
CA GLY A 126 20.93 -36.94 -0.50
C GLY A 126 20.34 -38.27 -0.03
N ASN A 127 20.26 -38.48 1.27
CA ASN A 127 19.67 -39.65 1.86
C ASN A 127 18.76 -39.30 3.05
N LEU A 128 17.71 -40.10 3.22
CA LEU A 128 16.78 -40.01 4.34
C LEU A 128 17.06 -41.16 5.31
N VAL A 129 17.36 -40.83 6.57
CA VAL A 129 17.66 -41.78 7.64
C VAL A 129 16.62 -41.64 8.74
N GLU A 130 16.06 -42.77 9.20
CA GLU A 130 15.20 -42.79 10.36
C GLU A 130 16.02 -42.85 11.65
N ALA A 131 15.76 -41.96 12.60
CA ALA A 131 16.39 -41.99 13.89
C ALA A 131 15.75 -43.07 14.77
N LYS A 132 16.51 -44.00 15.27
CA LYS A 132 16.01 -45.08 16.13
C LYS A 132 15.25 -44.52 17.34
N GLY A 133 13.94 -44.76 17.40
CA GLY A 133 13.16 -44.69 18.65
C GLY A 133 12.45 -43.38 18.97
N LYS A 134 12.38 -42.34 18.07
CA LYS A 134 11.75 -41.06 18.38
C LYS A 134 10.75 -40.54 17.34
N GLY A 135 10.45 -41.29 16.27
CA GLY A 135 9.63 -40.78 15.16
C GLY A 135 10.23 -39.52 14.49
N LEU A 136 11.55 -39.40 14.57
CA LEU A 136 12.34 -38.32 14.00
C LEU A 136 13.12 -38.88 12.81
N HIS A 137 13.09 -38.18 11.69
CA HIS A 137 13.83 -38.55 10.49
C HIS A 137 14.87 -37.49 10.18
N THR A 138 15.99 -37.89 9.59
CA THR A 138 17.06 -36.97 9.19
C THR A 138 17.26 -37.04 7.68
N LEU A 139 17.12 -35.92 6.99
CA LEU A 139 17.42 -35.78 5.57
C LEU A 139 18.78 -35.07 5.43
N ASN A 140 19.79 -35.82 4.96
CA ASN A 140 21.09 -35.28 4.62
C ASN A 140 21.16 -35.01 3.13
N LEU A 141 21.57 -33.80 2.75
CA LEU A 141 21.80 -33.39 1.38
C LEU A 141 23.29 -33.18 1.15
N ASP A 142 23.84 -33.76 0.08
CA ASP A 142 25.29 -33.72 -0.21
C ASP A 142 25.84 -32.28 -0.32
N GLN A 143 25.01 -31.34 -0.74
CA GLN A 143 25.36 -29.91 -0.90
C GLN A 143 25.05 -29.04 0.33
N SER A 144 24.43 -29.61 1.37
CA SER A 144 24.09 -28.88 2.60
C SER A 144 25.05 -29.24 3.74
N PRO A 145 25.68 -28.26 4.41
CA PRO A 145 26.53 -28.56 5.58
C PRO A 145 25.71 -28.96 6.81
N PHE A 146 24.38 -28.83 6.75
CA PHE A 146 23.51 -29.12 7.90
C PHE A 146 22.43 -30.15 7.52
N PRO A 147 22.13 -31.09 8.45
CA PRO A 147 21.01 -32.01 8.30
C PRO A 147 19.69 -31.28 8.45
N ILE A 148 18.66 -31.79 7.78
CA ILE A 148 17.26 -31.38 7.95
C ILE A 148 16.61 -32.46 8.83
N PHE A 149 16.04 -32.06 9.96
CA PHE A 149 15.27 -32.93 10.82
C PHE A 149 13.80 -32.83 10.50
N LEU A 150 13.13 -33.99 10.45
CA LEU A 150 11.71 -34.09 10.08
C LEU A 150 10.96 -34.84 11.19
N ARG A 151 9.79 -34.37 11.55
CA ARG A 151 8.86 -35.01 12.48
C ARG A 151 7.44 -34.96 11.97
N PHE A 152 6.74 -36.10 12.01
CA PHE A 152 5.33 -36.18 11.63
C PHE A 152 4.45 -36.19 12.88
N THR A 153 3.65 -35.15 13.04
CA THR A 153 2.69 -35.05 14.13
C THR A 153 1.62 -34.02 13.82
N LYS A 154 0.45 -34.12 14.45
CA LYS A 154 -0.67 -33.18 14.31
C LYS A 154 -1.11 -32.93 12.85
N GLY A 155 -0.95 -33.92 11.96
CA GLY A 155 -1.31 -33.83 10.55
C GLY A 155 -0.37 -32.98 9.69
N TYR A 156 0.89 -32.81 10.13
CA TYR A 156 1.96 -32.09 9.44
C TYR A 156 3.29 -32.83 9.51
N CYS A 157 4.10 -32.67 8.47
CA CYS A 157 5.54 -32.86 8.52
C CYS A 157 6.18 -31.55 8.97
N TRP A 158 6.79 -31.55 10.13
CA TRP A 158 7.55 -30.44 10.69
C TRP A 158 9.01 -30.62 10.31
N ALA A 159 9.61 -29.61 9.73
CA ALA A 159 10.99 -29.64 9.28
C ALA A 159 11.78 -28.50 9.89
N THR A 160 12.98 -28.79 10.39
CA THR A 160 13.95 -27.80 10.87
C THR A 160 15.35 -28.14 10.38
N LEU A 161 16.21 -27.14 10.35
CA LEU A 161 17.59 -27.28 9.89
C LEU A 161 18.55 -27.29 11.10
N LYS A 162 19.60 -28.08 11.04
CA LYS A 162 20.75 -28.12 11.98
C LYS A 162 20.47 -28.73 13.36
N ASP A 163 19.34 -28.42 14.01
CA ASP A 163 19.04 -28.86 15.37
C ASP A 163 17.63 -29.47 15.44
N GLU A 164 17.50 -30.61 16.13
CA GLU A 164 16.20 -31.28 16.30
C GLU A 164 15.35 -30.71 17.44
N ALA A 165 15.93 -29.91 18.33
CA ALA A 165 15.27 -29.43 19.55
C ALA A 165 13.95 -28.66 19.27
N PRO A 166 13.82 -27.85 18.20
CA PRO A 166 12.55 -27.19 17.84
C PRO A 166 11.41 -28.16 17.50
N LEU A 167 11.73 -29.42 17.22
CA LEU A 167 10.76 -30.48 16.93
C LEU A 167 10.35 -31.31 18.17
N ALA A 168 10.81 -30.96 19.36
CA ALA A 168 10.34 -31.61 20.58
C ALA A 168 8.84 -31.40 20.79
N ASP A 169 8.09 -32.41 21.29
CA ASP A 169 6.62 -32.32 21.44
C ASP A 169 6.16 -31.11 22.25
N SER A 170 6.94 -30.75 23.29
CA SER A 170 6.66 -29.58 24.11
C SER A 170 6.92 -28.24 23.42
N ALA A 171 7.69 -28.23 22.33
CA ALA A 171 8.03 -27.01 21.57
C ALA A 171 7.09 -26.77 20.39
N LEU A 172 6.36 -27.80 19.94
CA LEU A 172 5.49 -27.69 18.76
C LEU A 172 4.14 -27.04 19.08
N PRO A 173 3.82 -25.86 18.53
CA PRO A 173 2.53 -25.20 18.70
C PRO A 173 1.40 -26.04 18.06
N ASP A 174 0.16 -25.65 18.35
CA ASP A 174 -1.00 -26.17 17.65
C ASP A 174 -1.09 -25.55 16.25
N PRO A 175 -1.00 -26.35 15.15
CA PRO A 175 -1.06 -25.84 13.79
C PRO A 175 -2.34 -25.08 13.48
N ALA A 176 -3.49 -25.49 14.04
CA ALA A 176 -4.76 -24.85 13.81
C ALA A 176 -4.81 -23.41 14.35
N LYS A 177 -4.16 -23.18 15.50
CA LYS A 177 -4.02 -21.83 16.07
C LYS A 177 -2.92 -21.03 15.36
N LEU A 178 -1.77 -21.63 15.12
CA LEU A 178 -0.61 -20.99 14.49
C LEU A 178 -0.94 -20.47 13.08
N LEU A 179 -1.62 -21.31 12.28
CA LEU A 179 -1.93 -21.02 10.88
C LEU A 179 -3.35 -20.45 10.68
N GLN A 180 -3.98 -20.00 11.76
CA GLN A 180 -5.27 -19.32 11.66
C GLN A 180 -5.14 -18.03 10.85
N ALA A 181 -6.11 -17.78 9.96
CA ALA A 181 -6.16 -16.56 9.17
C ALA A 181 -7.61 -16.19 8.82
N PRO A 182 -7.90 -14.93 8.47
CA PRO A 182 -9.20 -14.50 7.96
C PRO A 182 -9.63 -15.31 6.73
N ALA A 183 -10.95 -15.39 6.52
CA ALA A 183 -11.50 -16.02 5.32
C ALA A 183 -10.95 -15.36 4.04
N GLY A 184 -10.61 -16.16 3.05
CA GLY A 184 -10.02 -15.69 1.79
C GLY A 184 -8.54 -15.29 1.87
N SER A 185 -7.88 -15.42 3.03
CA SER A 185 -6.44 -15.13 3.15
C SER A 185 -5.61 -16.11 2.33
N VAL A 186 -4.86 -15.60 1.37
CA VAL A 186 -3.96 -16.33 0.45
C VAL A 186 -2.58 -16.51 1.07
N ALA A 187 -2.02 -15.41 1.55
CA ALA A 187 -0.71 -15.38 2.19
C ALA A 187 -0.71 -14.38 3.34
N ARG A 188 0.01 -14.71 4.39
CA ARG A 188 0.26 -13.82 5.53
C ARG A 188 1.72 -13.93 5.94
N LEU A 189 2.34 -12.78 6.19
CA LEU A 189 3.63 -12.63 6.84
C LEU A 189 3.42 -11.82 8.12
N HIS A 190 3.91 -12.35 9.23
CA HIS A 190 4.09 -11.60 10.47
C HIS A 190 5.57 -11.60 10.84
N PHE A 191 6.11 -10.44 11.13
CA PHE A 191 7.50 -10.28 11.54
C PHE A 191 7.58 -9.28 12.70
N ASP A 192 7.95 -9.76 13.88
CA ASP A 192 8.14 -8.91 15.07
C ASP A 192 9.56 -8.35 15.09
N LEU A 193 9.71 -7.12 14.63
CA LEU A 193 10.99 -6.42 14.64
C LEU A 193 11.48 -6.13 16.06
N ALA A 194 10.57 -5.96 17.03
CA ALA A 194 10.95 -5.74 18.43
C ALA A 194 11.60 -6.97 19.07
N ALA A 195 11.28 -8.17 18.56
CA ALA A 195 11.91 -9.41 18.99
C ALA A 195 13.30 -9.64 18.37
N VAL A 196 13.71 -8.84 17.39
CA VAL A 196 15.07 -8.90 16.82
C VAL A 196 16.06 -8.37 17.84
N PRO A 197 17.14 -9.12 18.17
CA PRO A 197 18.18 -8.68 19.10
C PRO A 197 18.76 -7.31 18.74
N GLU A 198 19.00 -6.48 19.76
CA GLU A 198 19.41 -5.08 19.57
C GLU A 198 20.72 -4.95 18.76
N ASN A 199 21.70 -5.81 19.01
CA ASN A 199 22.95 -5.83 18.25
C ASN A 199 22.74 -6.06 16.75
N LEU A 200 21.79 -6.91 16.37
CA LEU A 200 21.44 -7.13 14.96
C LEU A 200 20.71 -5.92 14.36
N ARG A 201 19.83 -5.28 15.14
CA ARG A 201 19.18 -4.02 14.70
C ARG A 201 20.21 -2.91 14.50
N ILE A 202 21.20 -2.78 15.40
CA ILE A 202 22.31 -1.82 15.25
C ILE A 202 23.11 -2.12 13.98
N THR A 203 23.46 -3.39 13.74
CA THR A 203 24.17 -3.80 12.52
C THR A 203 23.37 -3.46 11.26
N ALA A 204 22.05 -3.70 11.27
CA ALA A 204 21.17 -3.33 10.16
C ALA A 204 21.13 -1.82 9.92
N VAL A 205 21.10 -1.01 10.99
CA VAL A 205 21.17 0.46 10.91
C VAL A 205 22.47 0.92 10.25
N GLU A 206 23.62 0.34 10.64
CA GLU A 206 24.90 0.73 10.05
C GLU A 206 25.01 0.30 8.56
N ALA A 207 24.53 -0.91 8.22
CA ALA A 207 24.45 -1.35 6.82
C ALA A 207 23.54 -0.45 5.98
N LEU A 208 22.40 -0.02 6.53
CA LEU A 208 21.50 0.93 5.87
C LEU A 208 22.18 2.27 5.62
N LYS A 209 22.86 2.85 6.62
CA LYS A 209 23.60 4.11 6.47
C LYS A 209 24.65 4.02 5.36
N GLN A 210 25.41 2.92 5.32
CA GLN A 210 26.41 2.70 4.26
C GLN A 210 25.76 2.62 2.88
N SER A 211 24.64 1.89 2.75
CA SER A 211 23.91 1.78 1.49
C SER A 211 23.39 3.13 0.99
N ILE A 212 22.85 3.95 1.90
CA ILE A 212 22.35 5.30 1.58
C ILE A 212 23.51 6.23 1.21
N ALA A 213 24.64 6.17 1.91
CA ALA A 213 25.82 6.96 1.58
C ALA A 213 26.30 6.67 0.15
N MET A 214 26.39 5.39 -0.22
CA MET A 214 26.74 4.98 -1.60
C MET A 214 25.70 5.44 -2.64
N ALA A 215 24.41 5.46 -2.29
CA ALA A 215 23.37 5.94 -3.20
C ALA A 215 23.41 7.47 -3.39
N ARG A 216 23.83 8.23 -2.38
CA ARG A 216 23.97 9.70 -2.43
C ARG A 216 25.06 10.15 -3.39
N GLU A 217 26.12 9.37 -3.58
CA GLU A 217 27.22 9.68 -4.51
C GLU A 217 26.76 9.61 -5.97
N LYS A 218 25.68 8.89 -6.27
CA LYS A 218 25.11 8.76 -7.62
C LYS A 218 24.12 9.89 -7.92
N ALA A 219 24.60 11.13 -7.97
CA ALA A 219 23.75 12.26 -8.34
C ALA A 219 23.54 12.35 -9.87
N PRO A 220 22.36 12.82 -10.35
CA PRO A 220 22.17 13.16 -11.75
C PRO A 220 23.16 14.26 -12.20
N ALA A 221 23.70 14.14 -13.41
CA ALA A 221 24.74 15.05 -13.92
C ALA A 221 24.25 16.52 -14.06
N ASP A 222 22.95 16.73 -14.30
CA ASP A 222 22.36 18.05 -14.60
C ASP A 222 21.49 18.59 -13.44
N GLU A 223 21.79 18.22 -12.20
CA GLU A 223 20.99 18.60 -11.05
C GLU A 223 21.24 20.05 -10.63
N THR A 224 20.15 20.86 -10.55
CA THR A 224 20.25 22.23 -10.03
C THR A 224 20.58 22.25 -8.52
N PRO A 225 21.23 23.32 -8.00
CA PRO A 225 21.53 23.43 -6.56
C PRO A 225 20.29 23.26 -5.67
N ALA A 226 19.14 23.79 -6.07
CA ALA A 226 17.90 23.65 -5.34
C ALA A 226 17.36 22.21 -5.35
N ALA A 227 17.40 21.53 -6.51
CA ALA A 227 17.03 20.13 -6.63
C ALA A 227 17.94 19.22 -5.80
N LYS A 228 19.24 19.49 -5.80
CA LYS A 228 20.23 18.79 -4.95
C LYS A 228 19.92 18.96 -3.48
N THR A 229 19.68 20.18 -3.03
CA THR A 229 19.33 20.47 -1.62
C THR A 229 18.06 19.72 -1.21
N PHE A 230 17.01 19.79 -2.04
CA PHE A 230 15.75 19.08 -1.79
C PHE A 230 15.96 17.56 -1.73
N ARG A 231 16.67 16.99 -2.71
CA ARG A 231 16.97 15.55 -2.74
C ARG A 231 17.73 15.09 -1.49
N LEU A 232 18.76 15.83 -1.07
CA LEU A 232 19.54 15.50 0.12
C LEU A 232 18.68 15.58 1.38
N GLN A 233 17.86 16.62 1.55
CA GLN A 233 16.95 16.74 2.69
C GLN A 233 15.89 15.63 2.72
N MET A 234 15.32 15.27 1.57
CA MET A 234 14.41 14.13 1.48
C MET A 234 15.12 12.81 1.81
N SER A 235 16.34 12.64 1.34
CA SER A 235 17.17 11.48 1.67
C SER A 235 17.47 11.39 3.17
N ASP A 236 17.84 12.49 3.80
CA ASP A 236 18.09 12.56 5.24
C ASP A 236 16.83 12.23 6.06
N MET A 237 15.70 12.74 5.61
CA MET A 237 14.41 12.47 6.24
C MET A 237 14.02 11.00 6.11
N MET A 238 14.17 10.40 4.92
CA MET A 238 13.89 8.98 4.69
C MET A 238 14.84 8.09 5.49
N GLU A 239 16.14 8.42 5.49
CA GLU A 239 17.15 7.72 6.30
C GLU A 239 16.79 7.77 7.79
N GLY A 240 16.52 8.96 8.32
CA GLY A 240 16.11 9.14 9.71
C GLY A 240 14.87 8.32 10.07
N GLY A 241 13.85 8.32 9.21
CA GLY A 241 12.63 7.54 9.38
C GLY A 241 12.90 6.03 9.36
N MET A 242 13.71 5.54 8.41
CA MET A 242 14.08 4.12 8.33
C MET A 242 14.93 3.66 9.52
N ILE A 243 15.90 4.47 9.95
CA ILE A 243 16.71 4.19 11.15
C ILE A 243 15.83 4.14 12.39
N GLN A 244 14.90 5.09 12.52
CA GLN A 244 13.99 5.13 13.65
C GLN A 244 13.04 3.93 13.63
N PHE A 245 12.58 3.52 12.46
CA PHE A 245 11.80 2.30 12.31
C PHE A 245 12.58 1.04 12.73
N LEU A 246 13.85 0.91 12.32
CA LEU A 246 14.68 -0.22 12.76
C LEU A 246 14.91 -0.24 14.28
N LYS A 247 14.89 0.92 14.94
CA LYS A 247 15.08 1.04 16.40
C LYS A 247 13.78 0.85 17.19
N GLU A 248 12.70 1.45 16.72
CA GLU A 248 11.43 1.58 17.45
C GLU A 248 10.25 0.89 16.76
N GLY A 249 10.48 0.18 15.65
CA GLY A 249 9.49 -0.65 15.00
C GLY A 249 9.12 -1.85 15.87
N GLY A 250 7.83 -2.17 15.89
CA GLY A 250 7.25 -3.35 16.52
C GLY A 250 7.04 -4.45 15.48
N ALA A 251 5.79 -4.79 15.20
CA ALA A 251 5.45 -5.82 14.23
C ALA A 251 5.22 -5.27 12.82
N LEU A 252 5.60 -6.06 11.82
CA LEU A 252 5.21 -5.90 10.43
C LEU A 252 4.28 -7.06 10.06
N ASP A 253 3.05 -6.74 9.68
CA ASP A 253 2.08 -7.69 9.15
C ASP A 253 1.79 -7.36 7.68
N LEU A 254 1.92 -8.37 6.82
CA LEU A 254 1.49 -8.31 5.43
C LEU A 254 0.46 -9.40 5.21
N GLU A 255 -0.66 -9.06 4.59
CA GLU A 255 -1.70 -10.02 4.25
C GLU A 255 -2.21 -9.77 2.83
N MET A 256 -2.28 -10.84 2.05
CA MET A 256 -2.95 -10.86 0.76
C MET A 256 -4.14 -11.82 0.85
N GLY A 257 -5.29 -11.37 0.38
CA GLY A 257 -6.52 -12.15 0.37
C GLY A 257 -7.28 -12.00 -0.95
N LEU A 258 -8.04 -13.05 -1.27
CA LEU A 258 -9.01 -13.05 -2.36
C LEU A 258 -10.28 -13.73 -1.86
N ASP A 259 -11.37 -12.97 -1.79
CA ASP A 259 -12.68 -13.52 -1.52
C ASP A 259 -13.28 -14.07 -2.82
N GLU A 260 -13.43 -15.39 -2.89
CA GLU A 260 -13.94 -16.06 -4.09
C GLU A 260 -15.43 -15.81 -4.35
N LYS A 261 -16.20 -15.37 -3.34
CA LYS A 261 -17.64 -15.09 -3.49
C LYS A 261 -17.90 -13.69 -4.03
N THR A 262 -17.16 -12.70 -3.50
CA THR A 262 -17.27 -11.30 -3.94
C THR A 262 -16.27 -10.96 -5.03
N GLU A 263 -15.29 -11.84 -5.27
CA GLU A 263 -14.16 -11.62 -6.17
C GLU A 263 -13.30 -10.40 -5.77
N ASP A 264 -13.28 -10.05 -4.49
CA ASP A 264 -12.49 -8.92 -3.99
C ASP A 264 -11.07 -9.35 -3.63
N LEU A 265 -10.11 -8.74 -4.29
CA LEU A 265 -8.70 -8.81 -3.95
C LEU A 265 -8.42 -7.80 -2.83
N ARG A 266 -7.70 -8.25 -1.80
CA ARG A 266 -7.28 -7.43 -0.66
C ARG A 266 -5.78 -7.56 -0.43
N LEU A 267 -5.11 -6.44 -0.27
CA LEU A 267 -3.74 -6.35 0.21
C LEU A 267 -3.75 -5.46 1.46
N GLU A 268 -3.28 -5.98 2.58
CA GLU A 268 -3.11 -5.23 3.81
C GLU A 268 -1.64 -5.28 4.25
N ALA A 269 -1.10 -4.14 4.59
CA ALA A 269 0.21 -4.01 5.22
C ALA A 269 0.04 -3.17 6.50
N ARG A 270 0.52 -3.66 7.61
CA ARG A 270 0.52 -2.95 8.88
C ARG A 270 1.91 -2.97 9.47
N MET A 271 2.37 -1.81 9.84
CA MET A 271 3.63 -1.61 10.55
C MET A 271 3.31 -1.00 11.90
N GLU A 272 3.49 -1.76 12.95
CA GLU A 272 3.32 -1.30 14.33
C GLU A 272 4.63 -0.74 14.88
N THR A 273 4.54 0.06 15.93
CA THR A 273 5.70 0.59 16.64
C THR A 273 5.74 0.05 18.06
N ILE A 274 6.91 0.08 18.67
CA ILE A 274 7.05 -0.23 20.10
C ILE A 274 6.18 0.76 20.89
N GLU A 275 5.43 0.24 21.85
CA GLU A 275 4.52 1.05 22.67
C GLU A 275 5.25 2.18 23.39
N ASN A 276 4.63 3.35 23.39
CA ASN A 276 5.19 4.59 23.99
C ASN A 276 6.49 5.12 23.35
N SER A 277 6.93 4.54 22.23
CA SER A 277 8.09 5.06 21.48
C SER A 277 7.85 6.45 20.90
N SER A 278 8.91 7.15 20.54
CA SER A 278 8.80 8.47 19.90
C SER A 278 8.17 8.36 18.50
N LEU A 279 8.51 7.30 17.77
CA LEU A 279 7.92 6.99 16.47
C LEU A 279 6.42 6.69 16.58
N GLY A 280 6.01 5.90 17.59
CA GLY A 280 4.60 5.59 17.83
C GLY A 280 3.76 6.84 18.09
N LYS A 281 4.24 7.72 18.98
CA LYS A 281 3.58 9.01 19.27
C LYS A 281 3.49 9.91 18.01
N ALA A 282 4.56 9.95 17.20
CA ALA A 282 4.56 10.70 15.97
C ALA A 282 3.53 10.15 14.96
N MET A 283 3.48 8.83 14.78
CA MET A 283 2.51 8.18 13.89
C MET A 283 1.07 8.37 14.36
N GLU A 284 0.82 8.26 15.65
CA GLU A 284 -0.50 8.51 16.22
C GLU A 284 -0.97 9.95 15.95
N ALA A 285 -0.08 10.92 16.11
CA ALA A 285 -0.38 12.32 15.86
C ALA A 285 -0.64 12.63 14.38
N MET A 286 0.01 11.92 13.45
CA MET A 286 -0.02 12.25 12.01
C MET A 286 -1.42 12.23 11.39
N GLY A 287 -2.30 11.33 11.80
CA GLY A 287 -3.61 11.15 11.15
C GLY A 287 -4.82 11.40 12.06
N SER A 288 -4.63 11.85 13.29
CA SER A 288 -5.66 11.82 14.34
C SER A 288 -6.65 12.99 14.36
N GLY A 289 -6.62 13.89 13.39
CA GLY A 289 -7.47 15.09 13.41
C GLY A 289 -8.78 14.99 12.62
N PRO A 290 -9.79 15.81 12.99
CA PRO A 290 -10.98 16.01 12.19
C PRO A 290 -10.65 16.75 10.88
N SER A 291 -11.25 16.32 9.76
CA SER A 291 -10.95 16.78 8.41
C SER A 291 -12.22 17.19 7.66
N ILE A 292 -12.21 18.38 7.11
CA ILE A 292 -13.21 18.85 6.16
C ILE A 292 -12.95 18.23 4.77
N GLY A 293 -11.68 18.05 4.41
CA GLY A 293 -11.29 17.38 3.18
C GLY A 293 -11.90 15.98 3.05
N ARG A 294 -11.88 15.18 4.14
CA ARG A 294 -12.58 13.87 4.16
C ARG A 294 -14.08 14.00 3.97
N ALA A 295 -14.70 14.99 4.61
CA ALA A 295 -16.13 15.21 4.46
C ALA A 295 -16.50 15.57 3.01
N VAL A 296 -15.70 16.41 2.36
CA VAL A 296 -15.85 16.79 0.94
C VAL A 296 -15.59 15.60 0.03
N ALA A 297 -14.53 14.83 0.24
CA ALA A 297 -14.26 13.61 -0.52
C ALA A 297 -15.42 12.61 -0.44
N GLY A 298 -16.15 12.57 0.67
CA GLY A 298 -17.33 11.71 0.86
C GLY A 298 -18.47 11.94 -0.15
N TYR A 299 -18.53 13.07 -0.82
CA TYR A 299 -19.46 13.28 -1.93
C TYR A 299 -19.08 12.52 -3.20
N GLY A 300 -17.79 12.14 -3.35
CA GLY A 300 -17.26 11.48 -4.54
C GLY A 300 -17.92 10.14 -4.83
N LYS A 301 -18.29 9.91 -6.10
CA LYS A 301 -18.84 8.64 -6.60
C LYS A 301 -18.00 8.07 -7.73
N THR A 302 -17.38 8.91 -8.56
CA THR A 302 -16.44 8.53 -9.62
C THR A 302 -14.99 8.54 -9.10
N LEU A 303 -14.66 9.59 -8.35
CA LEU A 303 -13.39 9.77 -7.66
C LEU A 303 -13.67 10.34 -6.27
N SER A 304 -13.02 9.78 -5.27
CA SER A 304 -12.93 10.32 -3.93
C SER A 304 -11.48 10.25 -3.49
N LEU A 305 -10.91 11.37 -3.10
CA LEU A 305 -9.56 11.45 -2.56
C LEU A 305 -9.57 12.34 -1.34
N SER A 306 -9.05 11.88 -0.22
CA SER A 306 -8.83 12.70 0.96
C SER A 306 -7.46 12.45 1.56
N SER A 307 -6.90 13.49 2.14
CA SER A 307 -5.65 13.44 2.88
C SER A 307 -5.75 14.36 4.08
N TYR A 308 -5.46 13.81 5.26
CA TYR A 308 -5.23 14.58 6.47
C TYR A 308 -3.94 14.12 7.10
N VAL A 309 -2.92 14.97 7.06
CA VAL A 309 -1.59 14.66 7.60
C VAL A 309 -1.13 15.83 8.49
N MET A 310 -0.74 15.51 9.72
CA MET A 310 -0.04 16.43 10.61
C MET A 310 1.43 16.03 10.66
N LEU A 311 2.29 16.91 10.16
CA LEU A 311 3.74 16.67 10.19
C LEU A 311 4.28 16.69 11.63
N PRO A 312 5.05 15.69 12.04
CA PRO A 312 5.83 15.75 13.27
C PRO A 312 6.72 16.99 13.34
N PRO A 313 7.07 17.50 14.55
CA PRO A 313 7.76 18.77 14.71
C PRO A 313 9.05 18.90 13.89
N ASP A 314 9.88 17.87 13.85
CA ASP A 314 11.15 17.90 13.12
C ASP A 314 10.93 17.91 11.59
N LEU A 315 10.01 17.09 11.08
CA LEU A 315 9.62 17.10 9.67
C LEU A 315 9.02 18.45 9.27
N ARG A 316 8.19 19.02 10.13
CA ARG A 316 7.59 20.34 9.90
C ARG A 316 8.66 21.41 9.80
N LYS A 317 9.66 21.41 10.70
CA LYS A 317 10.77 22.37 10.68
C LYS A 317 11.58 22.28 9.38
N ALA A 318 11.94 21.07 8.96
CA ALA A 318 12.66 20.84 7.71
C ALA A 318 11.85 21.31 6.49
N PHE A 319 10.56 20.93 6.42
CA PHE A 319 9.66 21.33 5.35
C PHE A 319 9.49 22.85 5.24
N VAL A 320 9.28 23.53 6.37
CA VAL A 320 9.17 25.01 6.42
C VAL A 320 10.45 25.66 5.93
N GLY A 321 11.63 25.16 6.29
CA GLY A 321 12.92 25.68 5.81
C GLY A 321 13.05 25.63 4.28
N VAL A 322 12.67 24.51 3.66
CA VAL A 322 12.67 24.37 2.19
C VAL A 322 11.71 25.36 1.54
N LEU A 323 10.51 25.51 2.10
CA LEU A 323 9.52 26.46 1.58
C LEU A 323 9.98 27.90 1.69
N GLU A 324 10.55 28.31 2.83
CA GLU A 324 11.07 29.67 3.03
C GLU A 324 12.18 29.99 2.02
N GLU A 325 13.09 29.05 1.74
CA GLU A 325 14.11 29.23 0.71
C GLU A 325 13.49 29.34 -0.70
N GLY A 326 12.54 28.46 -1.05
CA GLY A 326 11.82 28.50 -2.33
C GLY A 326 11.06 29.81 -2.53
N PHE A 327 10.38 30.28 -1.49
CA PHE A 327 9.63 31.54 -1.53
C PHE A 327 10.53 32.76 -1.56
N ALA A 328 11.69 32.75 -0.89
CA ALA A 328 12.67 33.82 -1.01
C ALA A 328 13.16 33.96 -2.47
N LYS A 329 13.41 32.84 -3.16
CA LYS A 329 13.75 32.85 -4.60
C LYS A 329 12.60 33.35 -5.46
N ALA A 330 11.36 32.98 -5.17
CA ALA A 330 10.18 33.46 -5.91
C ALA A 330 9.97 34.98 -5.74
N LYS A 331 10.13 35.52 -4.53
CA LYS A 331 10.08 36.97 -4.27
C LYS A 331 11.18 37.75 -5.00
N ASN A 332 12.33 37.13 -5.24
CA ASN A 332 13.48 37.73 -5.93
C ASN A 332 13.58 37.35 -7.42
N SER A 333 12.49 36.83 -8.01
CA SER A 333 12.43 36.49 -9.44
C SER A 333 12.54 37.74 -10.34
N ASP A 334 12.77 37.57 -11.63
CA ASP A 334 12.80 38.65 -12.63
C ASP A 334 11.41 39.20 -13.00
N ALA A 335 10.38 38.87 -12.22
CA ALA A 335 9.02 39.36 -12.40
C ALA A 335 8.92 40.88 -12.15
N GLY A 336 7.92 41.54 -12.73
CA GLY A 336 7.66 42.94 -12.50
C GLY A 336 7.30 43.24 -11.04
N GLU A 337 7.53 44.47 -10.57
CA GLU A 337 7.28 44.86 -9.16
C GLU A 337 5.85 44.56 -8.69
N SER A 338 4.86 44.74 -9.57
CA SER A 338 3.46 44.40 -9.29
C SER A 338 3.23 42.92 -9.07
N GLU A 339 3.89 42.07 -9.89
CA GLU A 339 3.82 40.62 -9.78
C GLU A 339 4.54 40.11 -8.53
N LYS A 340 5.72 40.68 -8.21
CA LYS A 340 6.46 40.38 -6.99
C LYS A 340 5.63 40.67 -5.75
N LYS A 341 4.95 41.81 -5.72
CA LYS A 341 4.06 42.19 -4.63
C LYS A 341 2.93 41.19 -4.47
N MET A 342 2.27 40.79 -5.56
CA MET A 342 1.21 39.80 -5.53
C MET A 342 1.71 38.42 -5.07
N ILE A 343 2.88 37.97 -5.55
CA ILE A 343 3.53 36.75 -5.09
C ILE A 343 3.79 36.81 -3.57
N ALA A 344 4.30 37.93 -3.06
CA ALA A 344 4.54 38.13 -1.64
C ALA A 344 3.25 38.04 -0.82
N GLU A 345 2.15 38.70 -1.26
CA GLU A 345 0.85 38.65 -0.58
C GLU A 345 0.27 37.23 -0.55
N VAL A 346 0.37 36.48 -1.65
CA VAL A 346 -0.05 35.05 -1.71
C VAL A 346 0.76 34.22 -0.73
N ILE A 347 2.09 34.35 -0.75
CA ILE A 347 2.98 33.65 0.17
C ILE A 347 2.62 33.96 1.63
N ASP A 348 2.43 35.22 1.96
CA ASP A 348 2.12 35.66 3.32
C ASP A 348 0.73 35.18 3.80
N ALA A 349 -0.22 34.95 2.87
CA ALA A 349 -1.52 34.37 3.20
C ALA A 349 -1.48 32.86 3.43
N ILE A 350 -0.67 32.10 2.67
CA ILE A 350 -0.59 30.64 2.80
C ILE A 350 0.44 30.17 3.83
N MET A 351 1.48 30.98 4.11
CA MET A 351 2.57 30.61 5.02
C MET A 351 2.08 30.16 6.42
N PRO A 352 1.10 30.78 7.07
CA PRO A 352 0.56 30.32 8.35
C PRO A 352 0.00 28.90 8.28
N THR A 353 -0.60 28.52 7.15
CA THR A 353 -1.10 27.17 6.89
C THR A 353 0.05 26.17 6.79
N LEU A 354 1.05 26.48 5.97
CA LEU A 354 2.22 25.63 5.76
C LEU A 354 3.03 25.46 7.06
N LYS A 355 3.23 26.54 7.81
CA LYS A 355 3.89 26.53 9.14
C LYS A 355 3.11 25.75 10.20
N SER A 356 1.79 25.56 10.04
CA SER A 356 1.02 24.71 10.95
C SER A 356 1.41 23.25 10.84
N GLY A 357 1.94 22.82 9.68
CA GLY A 357 2.27 21.43 9.37
C GLY A 357 1.05 20.53 9.22
N VAL A 358 -0.17 21.09 9.14
CA VAL A 358 -1.40 20.33 8.95
C VAL A 358 -1.86 20.47 7.51
N PHE A 359 -1.86 19.35 6.80
CA PHE A 359 -2.35 19.23 5.44
C PHE A 359 -3.69 18.48 5.46
N ASP A 360 -4.76 19.17 5.10
CA ASP A 360 -6.11 18.61 5.02
C ASP A 360 -6.68 19.00 3.67
N SER A 361 -6.95 18.01 2.84
CA SER A 361 -7.50 18.19 1.50
C SER A 361 -8.49 17.11 1.15
N GLY A 362 -9.43 17.44 0.26
CA GLY A 362 -10.40 16.52 -0.29
C GLY A 362 -10.74 16.86 -1.74
N VAL A 363 -10.89 15.82 -2.54
CA VAL A 363 -11.34 15.90 -3.93
C VAL A 363 -12.51 14.94 -4.11
N ALA A 364 -13.56 15.40 -4.76
CA ALA A 364 -14.69 14.57 -5.16
C ALA A 364 -15.03 14.80 -6.62
N LEU A 365 -15.32 13.74 -7.35
CA LEU A 365 -15.90 13.78 -8.68
C LEU A 365 -17.20 12.99 -8.66
N ILE A 366 -18.28 13.64 -9.01
CA ILE A 366 -19.65 13.15 -8.85
C ILE A 366 -20.30 13.12 -10.24
N PRO A 367 -20.89 11.99 -10.67
CA PRO A 367 -21.65 11.97 -11.92
C PRO A 367 -22.79 12.98 -11.87
N SER A 368 -22.90 13.81 -12.91
CA SER A 368 -24.00 14.77 -13.06
C SER A 368 -25.27 14.07 -13.53
N LYS A 369 -26.42 14.73 -13.34
CA LYS A 369 -27.68 14.35 -13.97
C LYS A 369 -27.64 14.52 -15.50
N LYS A 370 -26.73 15.35 -16.02
CA LYS A 370 -26.48 15.48 -17.47
C LYS A 370 -25.53 14.39 -17.89
N GLU A 371 -25.96 13.55 -18.81
CA GLU A 371 -25.19 12.40 -19.29
C GLU A 371 -23.77 12.79 -19.75
N GLY A 372 -22.78 12.04 -19.33
CA GLY A 372 -21.36 12.25 -19.68
C GLY A 372 -20.66 13.37 -18.91
N LEU A 373 -21.38 14.19 -18.15
CA LEU A 373 -20.79 15.26 -17.34
C LEU A 373 -20.63 14.87 -15.87
N HIS A 374 -19.76 15.59 -15.19
CA HIS A 374 -19.48 15.44 -13.77
C HIS A 374 -19.48 16.79 -13.07
N THR A 375 -19.72 16.76 -11.75
CA THR A 375 -19.47 17.88 -10.85
C THR A 375 -18.25 17.55 -10.01
N ALA A 376 -17.26 18.44 -10.03
CA ALA A 376 -16.05 18.34 -9.25
C ALA A 376 -16.15 19.20 -7.99
N ALA A 377 -15.57 18.71 -6.89
CA ALA A 377 -15.36 19.45 -5.66
C ALA A 377 -13.91 19.30 -5.20
N LEU A 378 -13.33 20.37 -4.71
CA LEU A 378 -12.02 20.44 -4.10
C LEU A 378 -12.13 21.22 -2.79
N ALA A 379 -11.48 20.70 -1.75
CA ALA A 379 -11.29 21.40 -0.48
C ALA A 379 -9.83 21.32 -0.05
N PHE A 380 -9.29 22.40 0.45
CA PHE A 380 -7.97 22.40 1.07
C PHE A 380 -7.90 23.38 2.25
N ARG A 381 -7.24 22.92 3.30
CA ARG A 381 -7.13 23.67 4.56
C ARG A 381 -6.36 24.96 4.38
N VAL A 382 -6.85 25.99 5.04
CA VAL A 382 -6.14 27.26 5.30
C VAL A 382 -6.24 27.59 6.80
N LYS A 383 -5.25 28.30 7.33
CA LYS A 383 -5.26 28.70 8.74
C LYS A 383 -5.93 30.07 8.96
N ASP A 384 -5.90 30.91 7.93
CA ASP A 384 -6.44 32.27 7.98
C ASP A 384 -7.15 32.56 6.64
N GLY A 385 -8.39 32.11 6.55
CA GLY A 385 -9.19 32.29 5.34
C GLY A 385 -9.46 33.77 5.02
N ALA A 386 -9.53 34.62 6.03
CA ALA A 386 -9.72 36.06 5.81
C ALA A 386 -8.56 36.67 5.03
N LYS A 387 -7.32 36.26 5.31
CA LYS A 387 -6.15 36.69 4.52
C LYS A 387 -6.19 36.16 3.09
N VAL A 388 -6.55 34.88 2.91
CA VAL A 388 -6.70 34.29 1.58
C VAL A 388 -7.77 35.03 0.76
N GLU A 389 -8.91 35.30 1.36
CA GLU A 389 -9.98 36.10 0.77
C GLU A 389 -9.48 37.53 0.40
N GLY A 390 -8.69 38.16 1.28
CA GLY A 390 -8.07 39.45 1.02
C GLY A 390 -7.17 39.46 -0.21
N VAL A 391 -6.34 38.43 -0.38
CA VAL A 391 -5.47 38.26 -1.56
C VAL A 391 -6.28 38.08 -2.83
N ILE A 392 -7.35 37.28 -2.80
CA ILE A 392 -8.24 37.09 -3.96
C ILE A 392 -8.83 38.45 -4.39
N ARG A 393 -9.33 39.24 -3.45
CA ARG A 393 -9.88 40.58 -3.72
C ARG A 393 -8.83 41.57 -4.23
N ALA A 394 -7.62 41.53 -3.66
CA ALA A 394 -6.50 42.35 -4.13
C ALA A 394 -6.09 41.99 -5.56
N ALA A 395 -6.00 40.69 -5.87
CA ALA A 395 -5.70 40.22 -7.22
C ALA A 395 -6.74 40.67 -8.24
N VAL A 396 -8.03 40.61 -7.92
CA VAL A 396 -9.10 41.11 -8.79
C VAL A 396 -8.94 42.60 -9.03
N LYS A 397 -8.68 43.40 -8.00
CA LYS A 397 -8.48 44.83 -8.11
C LYS A 397 -7.24 45.20 -8.93
N GLN A 398 -6.15 44.44 -8.81
CA GLN A 398 -4.88 44.72 -9.48
C GLN A 398 -4.87 44.28 -10.95
N LEU A 399 -5.48 43.13 -11.24
CA LEU A 399 -5.52 42.57 -12.59
C LEU A 399 -6.67 43.12 -13.43
N GLY A 400 -7.65 43.83 -12.80
CA GLY A 400 -8.69 44.61 -13.41
C GLY A 400 -9.22 44.04 -14.74
N GLU A 401 -8.92 44.75 -15.82
CA GLU A 401 -9.37 44.42 -17.19
C GLU A 401 -8.94 42.99 -17.64
N LYS A 402 -7.80 42.44 -17.15
CA LYS A 402 -7.37 41.08 -17.52
C LYS A 402 -8.27 39.97 -16.94
N LEU A 403 -8.95 40.26 -15.83
CA LEU A 403 -9.93 39.39 -15.19
C LEU A 403 -11.38 39.79 -15.42
N GLU A 404 -11.62 40.88 -16.15
CA GLU A 404 -12.98 41.35 -16.42
C GLU A 404 -13.81 40.26 -17.10
N GLY A 405 -14.98 39.95 -16.52
CA GLY A 405 -15.84 38.85 -16.96
C GLY A 405 -15.36 37.42 -16.59
N LYS A 406 -14.12 37.25 -16.09
CA LYS A 406 -13.61 35.94 -15.73
C LYS A 406 -13.78 35.61 -14.25
N LEU A 407 -13.79 36.62 -13.37
CA LEU A 407 -13.97 36.45 -11.93
C LEU A 407 -14.99 37.47 -11.42
N LYS A 408 -16.12 36.97 -10.87
CA LYS A 408 -17.14 37.79 -10.23
C LYS A 408 -17.15 37.51 -8.74
N LEU A 409 -16.97 38.55 -7.94
CA LEU A 409 -16.99 38.48 -6.50
C LEU A 409 -18.41 38.51 -5.94
N ASP A 410 -18.61 37.81 -4.81
CA ASP A 410 -19.83 37.92 -3.97
C ASP A 410 -21.14 37.58 -4.72
N VAL A 411 -21.11 36.59 -5.65
CA VAL A 411 -22.30 36.17 -6.42
C VAL A 411 -23.37 35.48 -5.55
N ALA A 412 -22.97 34.94 -4.40
CA ALA A 412 -23.85 34.32 -3.42
C ALA A 412 -23.22 34.37 -2.01
N THR A 413 -24.02 34.05 -0.98
CA THR A 413 -23.55 33.86 0.40
C THR A 413 -24.28 32.66 1.00
N TYR A 414 -23.51 31.66 1.51
CA TYR A 414 -24.05 30.47 2.17
C TYR A 414 -23.40 30.27 3.53
N ALA A 415 -24.19 30.08 4.56
CA ALA A 415 -23.70 29.94 5.94
C ALA A 415 -22.70 31.05 6.36
N GLY A 416 -22.88 32.29 5.88
CA GLY A 416 -21.98 33.41 6.12
C GLY A 416 -20.71 33.43 5.26
N VAL A 417 -20.49 32.43 4.42
CA VAL A 417 -19.35 32.32 3.49
C VAL A 417 -19.71 32.94 2.15
N LYS A 418 -18.90 33.87 1.67
CA LYS A 418 -19.05 34.50 0.36
C LYS A 418 -18.60 33.58 -0.75
N VAL A 419 -19.31 33.60 -1.87
CA VAL A 419 -19.07 32.78 -3.06
C VAL A 419 -18.66 33.65 -4.21
N HIS A 420 -17.60 33.27 -4.91
CA HIS A 420 -17.12 33.92 -6.13
C HIS A 420 -17.29 32.99 -7.30
N GLU A 421 -17.60 33.56 -8.48
CA GLU A 421 -17.76 32.85 -9.75
C GLU A 421 -16.50 33.03 -10.60
N ILE A 422 -15.96 31.91 -11.10
CA ILE A 422 -14.81 31.88 -12.01
C ILE A 422 -15.31 31.37 -13.36
N SER A 423 -15.25 32.20 -14.40
CA SER A 423 -15.61 31.83 -15.77
C SER A 423 -14.37 31.51 -16.60
N GLY A 424 -14.49 30.58 -17.54
CA GLY A 424 -13.43 30.23 -18.48
C GLY A 424 -12.73 28.92 -18.13
N ASN A 425 -13.42 27.81 -18.31
CA ASN A 425 -12.81 26.47 -18.25
C ASN A 425 -11.94 26.24 -19.49
N ASP A 426 -10.86 25.52 -19.31
CA ASP A 426 -10.04 25.01 -20.41
C ASP A 426 -10.85 23.95 -21.21
N SER A 427 -10.42 23.64 -22.44
CA SER A 427 -11.13 22.72 -23.35
C SER A 427 -11.31 21.32 -22.74
N LYS A 428 -10.31 20.80 -22.04
CA LYS A 428 -10.36 19.46 -21.38
C LYS A 428 -11.31 19.45 -20.19
N ALA A 429 -11.29 20.52 -19.40
CA ALA A 429 -12.22 20.66 -18.28
C ALA A 429 -13.68 20.74 -18.77
N ARG A 430 -13.95 21.40 -19.93
CA ARG A 430 -15.28 21.47 -20.51
C ARG A 430 -15.84 20.12 -20.93
N GLU A 431 -15.03 19.24 -21.48
CA GLU A 431 -15.49 17.91 -21.87
C GLU A 431 -16.02 17.11 -20.67
N MET A 432 -15.44 17.33 -19.49
CA MET A 432 -15.78 16.60 -18.27
C MET A 432 -16.83 17.34 -17.42
N LEU A 433 -16.70 18.67 -17.30
CA LEU A 433 -17.49 19.48 -16.37
C LEU A 433 -18.55 20.37 -17.09
N GLY A 434 -18.53 20.42 -18.44
CA GLY A 434 -19.38 21.28 -19.22
C GLY A 434 -18.92 22.75 -19.23
N ASP A 435 -19.72 23.62 -19.86
CA ASP A 435 -19.39 25.04 -20.07
C ASP A 435 -19.74 25.96 -18.89
N GLY A 436 -20.23 25.40 -17.79
CA GLY A 436 -20.60 26.16 -16.59
C GLY A 436 -19.41 26.80 -15.88
N PRO A 437 -19.65 27.85 -15.07
CA PRO A 437 -18.60 28.45 -14.25
C PRO A 437 -18.16 27.54 -13.11
N ALA A 438 -16.96 27.76 -12.63
CA ALA A 438 -16.52 27.24 -11.34
C ALA A 438 -16.90 28.24 -10.23
N PHE A 439 -17.06 27.74 -9.02
CA PHE A 439 -17.34 28.53 -7.83
C PHE A 439 -16.28 28.33 -6.77
N LEU A 440 -15.87 29.42 -6.13
CA LEU A 440 -14.89 29.48 -5.08
C LEU A 440 -15.53 30.07 -3.83
N ALA A 441 -15.29 29.45 -2.69
CA ALA A 441 -15.66 29.99 -1.39
C ALA A 441 -14.52 29.82 -0.39
N VAL A 442 -14.30 30.83 0.46
CA VAL A 442 -13.24 30.82 1.46
C VAL A 442 -13.87 30.88 2.85
N ARG A 443 -13.84 29.77 3.55
CA ARG A 443 -14.12 29.69 4.99
C ARG A 443 -12.89 30.12 5.77
N ASN A 444 -13.05 30.36 7.05
CA ASN A 444 -11.90 30.72 7.91
C ASN A 444 -10.81 29.62 7.97
N ASP A 445 -11.21 28.38 7.79
CA ASP A 445 -10.39 27.17 7.94
C ASP A 445 -10.17 26.37 6.64
N MET A 446 -10.87 26.72 5.53
CA MET A 446 -10.89 25.93 4.31
C MET A 446 -11.18 26.78 3.07
N VAL A 447 -10.50 26.49 1.98
CA VAL A 447 -10.88 26.95 0.63
C VAL A 447 -11.68 25.82 -0.04
N LEU A 448 -12.82 26.17 -0.63
CA LEU A 448 -13.74 25.27 -1.30
C LEU A 448 -13.87 25.69 -2.76
N ILE A 449 -13.74 24.76 -3.68
CA ILE A 449 -13.91 24.99 -5.12
C ILE A 449 -14.84 23.92 -5.66
N THR A 450 -15.80 24.33 -6.49
CA THR A 450 -16.67 23.42 -7.23
C THR A 450 -16.78 23.84 -8.69
N ALA A 451 -16.93 22.87 -9.58
CA ALA A 451 -17.14 23.11 -11.00
C ALA A 451 -18.05 22.02 -11.60
N GLY A 452 -18.82 22.38 -12.63
CA GLY A 452 -19.73 21.45 -13.29
C GLY A 452 -21.19 21.79 -13.12
N PRO A 453 -22.12 20.97 -13.63
CA PRO A 453 -23.54 21.33 -13.73
C PRO A 453 -24.22 21.66 -12.39
N GLU A 454 -23.90 20.93 -11.32
CA GLU A 454 -24.49 21.13 -10.00
C GLU A 454 -23.54 21.88 -9.02
N ALA A 455 -22.50 22.54 -9.54
CA ALA A 455 -21.43 23.13 -8.75
C ALA A 455 -21.90 24.08 -7.64
N LEU A 456 -22.82 25.00 -7.93
CA LEU A 456 -23.29 25.97 -6.93
C LEU A 456 -24.11 25.31 -5.81
N ALA A 457 -24.92 24.29 -6.15
CA ALA A 457 -25.71 23.55 -5.18
C ALA A 457 -24.77 22.75 -4.25
N LEU A 458 -23.76 22.09 -4.82
CA LEU A 458 -22.76 21.34 -4.06
C LEU A 458 -21.96 22.28 -3.13
N LEU A 459 -21.54 23.46 -3.63
CA LEU A 459 -20.81 24.42 -2.81
C LEU A 459 -21.64 24.91 -1.61
N LYS A 460 -22.96 25.11 -1.80
CA LYS A 460 -23.88 25.46 -0.71
C LYS A 460 -23.86 24.42 0.40
N ASP A 461 -23.89 23.12 0.04
CA ASP A 461 -23.83 22.03 1.00
C ASP A 461 -22.46 21.98 1.70
N MET A 462 -21.37 22.15 0.94
CA MET A 462 -20.00 22.15 1.47
C MET A 462 -19.71 23.36 2.39
N ALA A 463 -20.35 24.51 2.17
CA ALA A 463 -20.12 25.72 2.99
C ALA A 463 -20.40 25.48 4.49
N SER A 464 -21.32 24.56 4.80
CA SER A 464 -21.70 24.22 6.19
C SER A 464 -21.22 22.84 6.64
N VAL A 465 -20.45 22.11 5.80
CA VAL A 465 -20.03 20.75 6.15
C VAL A 465 -19.17 20.73 7.41
N ALA A 466 -19.45 19.80 8.31
CA ALA A 466 -18.68 19.56 9.52
C ALA A 466 -17.48 18.63 9.24
N PRO A 467 -16.36 18.83 9.93
CA PRO A 467 -15.21 17.92 9.81
C PRO A 467 -15.54 16.53 10.34
N VAL A 468 -14.96 15.49 9.72
CA VAL A 468 -15.12 14.08 10.10
C VAL A 468 -13.77 13.45 10.42
N THR A 469 -13.75 12.47 11.31
CA THR A 469 -12.58 11.63 11.59
C THR A 469 -12.51 10.47 10.61
N GLY A 470 -11.32 9.86 10.44
CA GLY A 470 -11.14 8.72 9.54
C GLY A 470 -9.67 8.48 9.21
N SER A 471 -9.43 7.78 8.12
CA SER A 471 -8.11 7.41 7.64
C SER A 471 -7.23 8.62 7.31
N MET A 472 -5.93 8.50 7.50
CA MET A 472 -4.96 9.55 7.16
C MET A 472 -5.02 9.91 5.67
N MET A 473 -5.11 8.91 4.82
CA MET A 473 -5.36 9.08 3.39
C MET A 473 -6.38 8.05 2.93
N GLN A 474 -7.24 8.45 2.01
CA GLN A 474 -8.18 7.56 1.34
C GLN A 474 -8.32 7.97 -0.12
N ALA A 475 -8.23 6.99 -1.01
CA ALA A 475 -8.55 7.16 -2.42
C ALA A 475 -9.55 6.07 -2.83
N GLU A 476 -10.60 6.45 -3.56
CA GLU A 476 -11.54 5.53 -4.18
C GLU A 476 -11.74 5.96 -5.64
N LEU A 477 -11.56 5.03 -6.55
CA LEU A 477 -11.57 5.27 -7.99
C LEU A 477 -12.59 4.36 -8.65
N GLY A 478 -13.59 4.94 -9.33
CA GLY A 478 -14.47 4.23 -10.23
C GLY A 478 -13.84 4.15 -11.63
N LEU A 479 -13.19 3.03 -11.93
CA LEU A 479 -12.33 2.88 -13.12
C LEU A 479 -13.11 3.03 -14.43
N ALA A 480 -14.33 2.50 -14.52
CA ALA A 480 -15.17 2.65 -15.71
C ALA A 480 -15.44 4.11 -16.07
N SER A 481 -15.61 4.95 -15.05
CA SER A 481 -15.86 6.39 -15.25
C SER A 481 -14.58 7.15 -15.57
N ILE A 482 -13.47 6.82 -14.90
CA ILE A 482 -12.17 7.52 -15.08
C ILE A 482 -11.59 7.27 -16.47
N VAL A 483 -11.64 6.03 -16.98
CA VAL A 483 -11.15 5.73 -18.34
C VAL A 483 -11.94 6.47 -19.42
N LYS A 484 -13.23 6.76 -19.18
CA LYS A 484 -14.03 7.61 -20.08
C LYS A 484 -13.58 9.08 -20.09
N LEU A 485 -12.96 9.54 -19.00
CA LEU A 485 -12.51 10.93 -18.82
C LEU A 485 -11.09 11.17 -19.34
N GLY A 486 -10.26 10.11 -19.44
CA GLY A 486 -8.88 10.25 -19.89
C GLY A 486 -8.76 10.47 -21.40
N ASP A 487 -7.70 11.21 -21.80
CA ASP A 487 -7.18 11.25 -23.19
C ASP A 487 -6.60 9.87 -23.56
N SER A 488 -7.39 8.81 -23.38
CA SER A 488 -6.91 7.48 -23.70
C SER A 488 -7.02 7.27 -25.20
N ASN A 489 -5.94 6.80 -25.83
CA ASN A 489 -5.95 6.26 -27.20
C ASN A 489 -6.91 5.06 -27.36
N VAL A 490 -7.69 4.77 -26.32
CA VAL A 490 -8.66 3.68 -26.30
C VAL A 490 -10.01 4.18 -26.84
N PRO A 491 -10.55 3.57 -27.90
CA PRO A 491 -11.83 3.95 -28.47
C PRO A 491 -12.96 3.91 -27.41
N LYS A 492 -13.78 4.97 -27.32
CA LYS A 492 -14.90 5.07 -26.35
C LYS A 492 -15.85 3.87 -26.42
N GLU A 493 -16.10 3.34 -27.63
CA GLU A 493 -16.93 2.15 -27.82
C GLU A 493 -16.31 0.89 -27.19
N LEU A 494 -14.99 0.75 -27.22
CA LEU A 494 -14.30 -0.34 -26.57
C LEU A 494 -14.42 -0.25 -25.04
N VAL A 495 -14.22 0.96 -24.49
CA VAL A 495 -14.40 1.20 -23.05
C VAL A 495 -15.84 0.86 -22.63
N ARG A 496 -16.83 1.24 -23.43
CA ARG A 496 -18.25 0.91 -23.19
C ARG A 496 -18.49 -0.61 -23.18
N LYS A 497 -17.98 -1.32 -24.19
CA LYS A 497 -18.11 -2.79 -24.28
C LYS A 497 -17.40 -3.49 -23.14
N ALA A 498 -16.17 -3.10 -22.84
CA ALA A 498 -15.39 -3.64 -21.73
C ALA A 498 -16.07 -3.42 -20.37
N SER A 499 -16.59 -2.21 -20.14
CA SER A 499 -17.34 -1.88 -18.91
C SER A 499 -18.60 -2.72 -18.78
N ALA A 500 -19.40 -2.83 -19.86
CA ALA A 500 -20.62 -3.63 -19.84
C ALA A 500 -20.35 -5.12 -19.57
N LYS A 501 -19.25 -5.66 -20.12
CA LYS A 501 -18.87 -7.04 -19.91
C LYS A 501 -18.31 -7.29 -18.51
N ALA A 502 -17.37 -6.47 -18.05
CA ALA A 502 -16.68 -6.69 -16.78
C ALA A 502 -17.54 -6.33 -15.56
N PHE A 503 -18.30 -5.24 -15.64
CA PHE A 503 -19.04 -4.72 -14.50
C PHE A 503 -20.55 -4.99 -14.58
N GLY A 504 -21.12 -5.10 -15.81
CA GLY A 504 -22.56 -5.28 -15.99
C GLY A 504 -23.36 -4.19 -15.24
N ASP A 505 -24.43 -4.62 -14.57
CA ASP A 505 -25.29 -3.74 -13.75
C ASP A 505 -24.91 -3.75 -12.25
N LYS A 506 -23.79 -4.39 -11.88
CA LYS A 506 -23.37 -4.50 -10.48
C LYS A 506 -22.72 -3.19 -10.02
N ALA A 507 -23.39 -2.47 -9.14
CA ALA A 507 -22.87 -1.21 -8.61
C ALA A 507 -21.63 -1.42 -7.75
N GLY A 508 -20.58 -0.65 -8.00
CA GLY A 508 -19.39 -0.54 -7.14
C GLY A 508 -18.30 -1.58 -7.35
N ILE A 509 -18.48 -2.59 -8.23
CA ILE A 509 -17.41 -3.56 -8.52
C ILE A 509 -16.31 -2.99 -9.43
N ASP A 510 -16.55 -1.84 -10.04
CA ASP A 510 -15.55 -1.09 -10.80
C ASP A 510 -14.61 -0.25 -9.91
N ARG A 511 -14.72 -0.37 -8.58
CA ARG A 511 -14.00 0.48 -7.62
C ARG A 511 -12.75 -0.16 -7.09
N ALA A 512 -11.65 0.59 -7.21
CA ALA A 512 -10.43 0.36 -6.44
C ALA A 512 -10.37 1.35 -5.28
N ARG A 513 -10.00 0.86 -4.09
CA ARG A 513 -9.84 1.66 -2.89
C ARG A 513 -8.46 1.47 -2.29
N ILE A 514 -7.84 2.58 -1.90
CA ILE A 514 -6.60 2.63 -1.14
C ILE A 514 -6.88 3.41 0.14
N GLU A 515 -6.47 2.88 1.26
CA GLU A 515 -6.65 3.49 2.57
C GLU A 515 -5.34 3.41 3.35
N VAL A 516 -4.90 4.55 3.88
CA VAL A 516 -3.75 4.63 4.78
C VAL A 516 -4.25 5.12 6.13
N THR A 517 -4.01 4.33 7.15
CA THR A 517 -4.37 4.64 8.54
C THR A 517 -3.14 4.95 9.37
N SER A 518 -3.29 5.74 10.41
CA SER A 518 -2.30 5.96 11.45
C SER A 518 -2.89 5.62 12.82
N GLY A 519 -2.03 5.43 13.80
CA GLY A 519 -2.41 5.06 15.16
C GLY A 519 -1.18 4.50 15.87
N LYS A 520 -1.27 3.30 16.48
CA LYS A 520 -0.09 2.60 17.03
C LYS A 520 1.01 2.29 15.99
N GLY A 521 0.77 2.65 14.74
CA GLY A 521 1.63 2.45 13.59
C GLY A 521 0.96 2.96 12.31
N ILE A 522 1.45 2.52 11.15
CA ILE A 522 0.86 2.83 9.84
C ILE A 522 0.26 1.56 9.25
N GLY A 523 -0.97 1.67 8.75
CA GLY A 523 -1.66 0.64 7.97
C GLY A 523 -1.90 1.10 6.55
N LEU A 524 -1.69 0.22 5.59
CA LEU A 524 -2.09 0.35 4.19
C LEU A 524 -3.08 -0.75 3.88
N LYS A 525 -4.22 -0.38 3.30
CA LYS A 525 -5.21 -1.34 2.78
C LYS A 525 -5.53 -0.98 1.34
N VAL A 526 -5.39 -1.95 0.46
CA VAL A 526 -5.80 -1.85 -0.93
C VAL A 526 -6.86 -2.91 -1.20
N THR A 527 -7.98 -2.49 -1.78
CA THR A 527 -9.04 -3.41 -2.20
C THR A 527 -9.46 -3.11 -3.63
N ALA A 528 -9.66 -4.15 -4.41
CA ALA A 528 -10.12 -4.04 -5.80
C ALA A 528 -10.85 -5.32 -6.19
N ASN A 529 -11.95 -5.20 -6.94
CA ASN A 529 -12.64 -6.38 -7.46
C ASN A 529 -11.91 -6.94 -8.69
N LEU A 530 -11.92 -8.26 -8.90
CA LEU A 530 -11.29 -8.90 -10.06
C LEU A 530 -11.88 -8.46 -11.40
N ALA A 531 -13.12 -7.99 -11.43
CA ALA A 531 -13.72 -7.39 -12.62
C ALA A 531 -12.90 -6.22 -13.18
N ILE A 532 -12.13 -5.54 -12.32
CA ILE A 532 -11.19 -4.48 -12.74
C ILE A 532 -10.07 -5.05 -13.60
N LEU A 533 -9.52 -6.21 -13.24
CA LEU A 533 -8.48 -6.87 -14.04
C LEU A 533 -9.04 -7.33 -15.39
N GLU A 534 -10.26 -7.89 -15.39
CA GLU A 534 -10.96 -8.26 -16.63
C GLU A 534 -11.16 -7.04 -17.54
N PHE A 535 -11.62 -5.92 -16.99
CA PHE A 535 -11.78 -4.67 -17.71
C PHE A 535 -10.48 -4.16 -18.32
N LEU A 536 -9.40 -4.08 -17.53
CA LEU A 536 -8.10 -3.60 -17.99
C LEU A 536 -7.50 -4.52 -19.07
N THR A 537 -7.66 -5.83 -18.93
CA THR A 537 -7.21 -6.81 -19.92
C THR A 537 -7.90 -6.61 -21.29
N MET A 538 -9.21 -6.29 -21.29
CA MET A 538 -9.94 -6.00 -22.53
C MET A 538 -9.51 -4.69 -23.21
N LEU A 539 -8.94 -3.76 -22.46
CA LEU A 539 -8.43 -2.49 -22.97
C LEU A 539 -6.99 -2.61 -23.51
N ASP A 540 -6.25 -3.65 -23.13
CA ASP A 540 -4.86 -3.85 -23.56
C ASP A 540 -4.78 -4.18 -25.05
N PRO A 541 -4.14 -3.31 -25.89
CA PRO A 541 -4.01 -3.55 -27.32
C PRO A 541 -3.18 -4.79 -27.66
N ASN A 542 -2.29 -5.25 -26.76
CA ASN A 542 -1.44 -6.43 -26.98
C ASN A 542 -2.15 -7.77 -26.72
N GLN A 543 -3.39 -7.73 -26.26
CA GLN A 543 -4.21 -8.92 -25.99
C GLN A 543 -5.39 -9.08 -26.97
N ARG A 544 -5.34 -8.35 -28.08
CA ARG A 544 -6.37 -8.40 -29.14
C ARG A 544 -5.97 -9.31 -30.28
#